data_c4b03ba932fea1639427954eaaf2935f
#
_entry.id   c4b03ba932fea1639427954eaaf2935f
#
_cell.length_a   1.000
_cell.length_b   1.000
_cell.length_c   1.000
_cell.angle_alpha   90.00
_cell.angle_beta   90.00
_cell.angle_gamma   90.00
#
_symmetry.space_group_name_H-M   'P 1'
#
loop_
_entity.id
_entity.type
_entity.pdbx_description
1 polymer ?
#
loop_
_entity_poly.entity_id
_entity_poly.type
_entity_poly.pdbx_seq_one_letter_code
_entity_poly.pdbx_strand_id
1 'polypeptide(L)'
;MKKIKPKYFILDVDGVITDGQMIYDKYGKKYKVFGQDDHDSLKVIKKYIKVCFVSGDKVGFKISKKRVEDMGFEIKYLPVEIREKWLNKNFGLKNCIYMGDGIFDHLIMKKAYYSIAPMGALNHVCKSANYVTK
;
A
#
# COMPACT_ATOMS: atom_id res chain seq x y z
N MET A 1 -26.28 12.10 11.01
CA MET A 1 -25.04 12.13 10.22
C MET A 1 -24.88 10.79 9.48
N LYS A 2 -24.80 10.83 8.15
CA LYS A 2 -24.46 9.60 7.39
C LYS A 2 -23.06 9.15 7.79
N LYS A 3 -22.91 7.96 8.38
CA LYS A 3 -21.61 7.34 8.61
C LYS A 3 -20.92 7.19 7.25
N ILE A 4 -19.82 7.90 7.05
CA ILE A 4 -18.96 7.71 5.87
C ILE A 4 -18.44 6.29 5.95
N LYS A 5 -18.74 5.47 4.93
CA LYS A 5 -18.12 4.14 4.79
C LYS A 5 -16.95 4.28 3.83
N PRO A 6 -15.78 3.72 4.13
CA PRO A 6 -14.66 3.73 3.20
C PRO A 6 -15.03 2.96 1.94
N LYS A 7 -14.61 3.47 0.79
CA LYS A 7 -14.89 2.89 -0.54
C LYS A 7 -13.69 2.17 -1.13
N TYR A 8 -12.50 2.54 -0.66
CA TYR A 8 -11.23 2.07 -1.22
C TYR A 8 -10.31 1.57 -0.12
N PHE A 9 -9.65 0.45 -0.36
CA PHE A 9 -8.51 0.01 0.40
C PHE A 9 -7.27 0.14 -0.49
N ILE A 10 -6.41 1.07 -0.15
CA ILE A 10 -5.21 1.40 -0.90
C ILE A 10 -3.99 0.88 -0.13
N LEU A 11 -3.18 0.06 -0.79
CA LEU A 11 -1.99 -0.53 -0.21
C LEU A 11 -0.75 -0.10 -0.98
N ASP A 12 0.32 0.23 -0.26
CA ASP A 12 1.67 0.21 -0.81
C ASP A 12 2.12 -1.25 -1.04
N VAL A 13 3.21 -1.45 -1.75
CA VAL A 13 3.73 -2.79 -2.06
C VAL A 13 4.89 -3.15 -1.15
N ASP A 14 5.99 -2.40 -1.23
CA ASP A 14 7.22 -2.71 -0.50
C ASP A 14 7.03 -2.46 1.00
N GLY A 15 7.35 -3.46 1.81
CA GLY A 15 7.12 -3.43 3.25
C GLY A 15 5.66 -3.69 3.68
N VAL A 16 4.72 -3.82 2.74
CA VAL A 16 3.30 -4.09 3.01
C VAL A 16 2.91 -5.51 2.59
N ILE A 17 3.08 -5.86 1.31
CA ILE A 17 2.92 -7.22 0.80
C ILE A 17 4.25 -7.91 0.49
N THR A 18 5.35 -7.25 0.78
CA THR A 18 6.69 -7.79 0.92
C THR A 18 7.21 -7.44 2.30
N ASP A 19 8.32 -8.05 2.71
CA ASP A 19 9.04 -7.68 3.94
C ASP A 19 9.96 -6.45 3.77
N GLY A 20 9.91 -5.80 2.60
CA GLY A 20 10.75 -4.66 2.23
C GLY A 20 12.13 -5.04 1.71
N GLN A 21 12.53 -6.31 1.75
CA GLN A 21 13.81 -6.76 1.23
C GLN A 21 13.81 -6.84 -0.29
N MET A 22 14.97 -6.60 -0.87
CA MET A 22 15.19 -6.64 -2.31
C MET A 22 16.49 -7.38 -2.61
N ILE A 23 16.49 -8.17 -3.67
CA ILE A 23 17.67 -8.90 -4.11
C ILE A 23 18.33 -8.13 -5.25
N TYR A 24 19.60 -7.80 -5.05
CA TYR A 24 20.44 -7.06 -6.01
C TYR A 24 21.59 -7.92 -6.49
N ASP A 25 21.95 -7.71 -7.76
CA ASP A 25 23.26 -8.09 -8.30
C ASP A 25 23.99 -6.83 -8.81
N LYS A 26 25.14 -6.99 -9.45
CA LYS A 26 25.92 -5.90 -10.01
C LYS A 26 25.20 -5.08 -11.09
N TYR A 27 24.11 -5.57 -11.62
CA TYR A 27 23.29 -4.91 -12.64
C TYR A 27 22.02 -4.24 -12.06
N GLY A 28 21.77 -4.39 -10.75
CA GLY A 28 20.66 -3.73 -10.05
C GLY A 28 19.66 -4.70 -9.40
N LYS A 29 18.48 -4.17 -9.12
CA LYS A 29 17.39 -4.90 -8.48
C LYS A 29 16.86 -6.01 -9.37
N LYS A 30 16.82 -7.25 -8.84
CA LYS A 30 16.37 -8.45 -9.57
C LYS A 30 15.05 -9.00 -9.10
N TYR A 31 14.88 -9.15 -7.79
CA TYR A 31 13.72 -9.84 -7.22
C TYR A 31 13.17 -9.11 -6.00
N LYS A 32 11.88 -9.36 -5.76
CA LYS A 32 11.17 -9.10 -4.50
C LYS A 32 10.55 -10.41 -4.03
N VAL A 33 10.36 -10.56 -2.73
CA VAL A 33 9.75 -11.75 -2.14
C VAL A 33 8.32 -11.43 -1.70
N PHE A 34 7.36 -12.21 -2.19
CA PHE A 34 5.94 -12.07 -1.87
C PHE A 34 5.40 -13.32 -1.18
N GLY A 35 4.55 -13.13 -0.19
CA GLY A 35 3.83 -14.21 0.47
C GLY A 35 2.55 -14.60 -0.29
N GLN A 36 1.99 -15.76 0.06
CA GLN A 36 0.72 -16.25 -0.49
C GLN A 36 -0.49 -15.74 0.29
N ASP A 37 -0.35 -15.58 1.60
CA ASP A 37 -1.45 -15.25 2.51
C ASP A 37 -2.10 -13.89 2.21
N ASP A 38 -1.32 -12.93 1.72
CA ASP A 38 -1.84 -11.63 1.26
C ASP A 38 -2.86 -11.80 0.15
N HIS A 39 -2.57 -12.66 -0.83
CA HIS A 39 -3.49 -12.94 -1.94
C HIS A 39 -4.81 -13.52 -1.44
N ASP A 40 -4.76 -14.50 -0.55
CA ASP A 40 -5.95 -15.16 -0.03
C ASP A 40 -6.78 -14.21 0.84
N SER A 41 -6.14 -13.41 1.68
CA SER A 41 -6.80 -12.39 2.49
C SER A 41 -7.48 -11.33 1.63
N LEU A 42 -6.81 -10.85 0.59
CA LEU A 42 -7.35 -9.83 -0.30
C LEU A 42 -8.50 -10.35 -1.17
N LYS A 43 -8.55 -11.64 -1.49
CA LYS A 43 -9.72 -12.26 -2.15
C LYS A 43 -10.99 -12.13 -1.31
N VAL A 44 -10.86 -12.19 0.01
CA VAL A 44 -11.99 -11.99 0.93
C VAL A 44 -12.35 -10.50 1.00
N ILE A 45 -11.37 -9.64 1.19
CA ILE A 45 -11.54 -8.19 1.38
C ILE A 45 -12.21 -7.54 0.16
N LYS A 46 -11.81 -7.91 -1.06
CA LYS A 46 -12.36 -7.31 -2.29
C LYS A 46 -13.86 -7.47 -2.48
N LYS A 47 -14.50 -8.37 -1.73
CA LYS A 47 -15.96 -8.54 -1.75
C LYS A 47 -16.69 -7.37 -1.09
N TYR A 48 -15.99 -6.61 -0.24
CA TYR A 48 -16.59 -5.57 0.60
C TYR A 48 -16.10 -4.16 0.26
N ILE A 49 -14.90 -4.04 -0.33
CA ILE A 49 -14.25 -2.77 -0.62
C ILE A 49 -13.38 -2.88 -1.87
N LYS A 50 -13.30 -1.82 -2.66
CA LYS A 50 -12.39 -1.80 -3.83
C LYS A 50 -10.94 -1.72 -3.36
N VAL A 51 -10.14 -2.73 -3.74
CA VAL A 51 -8.71 -2.81 -3.41
C VAL A 51 -7.89 -2.26 -4.57
N CYS A 52 -6.94 -1.39 -4.26
CA CYS A 52 -5.99 -0.81 -5.21
C CYS A 52 -4.59 -0.78 -4.60
N PHE A 53 -3.58 -0.91 -5.44
CA PHE A 53 -2.19 -0.81 -5.03
C PHE A 53 -1.52 0.43 -5.59
N VAL A 54 -0.53 0.92 -4.87
CA VAL A 54 0.37 1.99 -5.31
C VAL A 54 1.81 1.57 -5.05
N SER A 55 2.74 2.02 -5.87
CA SER A 55 4.16 1.84 -5.62
C SER A 55 4.94 3.03 -6.18
N GLY A 56 5.91 3.50 -5.43
CA GLY A 56 6.86 4.54 -5.86
C GLY A 56 8.21 3.97 -6.34
N ASP A 57 8.38 2.66 -6.30
CA ASP A 57 9.60 1.99 -6.75
C ASP A 57 9.68 1.94 -8.27
N LYS A 58 10.30 2.96 -8.87
CA LYS A 58 10.45 3.07 -10.33
C LYS A 58 11.16 1.87 -10.93
N VAL A 59 12.25 1.43 -10.32
CA VAL A 59 13.09 0.33 -10.83
C VAL A 59 12.40 -1.02 -10.71
N GLY A 60 11.79 -1.29 -9.57
CA GLY A 60 11.10 -2.55 -9.29
C GLY A 60 9.61 -2.56 -9.66
N PHE A 61 9.09 -1.50 -10.29
CA PHE A 61 7.66 -1.41 -10.56
C PHE A 61 7.12 -2.56 -11.41
N LYS A 62 7.86 -3.00 -12.42
CA LYS A 62 7.45 -4.15 -13.27
C LYS A 62 7.26 -5.44 -12.47
N ILE A 63 8.12 -5.68 -11.45
CA ILE A 63 8.00 -6.84 -10.56
C ILE A 63 6.72 -6.73 -9.72
N SER A 64 6.52 -5.59 -9.08
CA SER A 64 5.32 -5.31 -8.28
C SER A 64 4.05 -5.40 -9.11
N LYS A 65 4.07 -4.81 -10.31
CA LYS A 65 2.94 -4.85 -11.24
C LYS A 65 2.56 -6.27 -11.63
N LYS A 66 3.54 -7.08 -12.01
CA LYS A 66 3.31 -8.49 -12.36
C LYS A 66 2.64 -9.25 -11.21
N ARG A 67 3.14 -9.09 -9.97
CA ARG A 67 2.56 -9.77 -8.80
C ARG A 67 1.14 -9.29 -8.52
N VAL A 68 0.90 -7.99 -8.53
CA VAL A 68 -0.42 -7.42 -8.23
C VAL A 68 -1.46 -7.82 -9.29
N GLU A 69 -1.09 -7.77 -10.57
CA GLU A 69 -1.95 -8.21 -11.66
C GLU A 69 -2.26 -9.71 -11.60
N ASP A 70 -1.28 -10.56 -11.25
CA ASP A 70 -1.50 -12.00 -11.04
C ASP A 70 -2.47 -12.28 -9.89
N MET A 71 -2.52 -11.41 -8.88
CA MET A 71 -3.52 -11.48 -7.81
C MET A 71 -4.91 -10.97 -8.24
N GLY A 72 -5.04 -10.34 -9.42
CA GLY A 72 -6.28 -9.80 -9.96
C GLY A 72 -6.62 -8.40 -9.45
N PHE A 73 -5.60 -7.58 -9.14
CA PHE A 73 -5.78 -6.20 -8.68
C PHE A 73 -5.11 -5.19 -9.59
N GLU A 74 -5.51 -3.93 -9.44
CA GLU A 74 -4.91 -2.78 -10.12
C GLU A 74 -3.77 -2.20 -9.28
N ILE A 75 -2.74 -1.73 -9.96
CA ILE A 75 -1.63 -1.00 -9.35
C ILE A 75 -1.29 0.24 -10.16
N LYS A 76 -0.94 1.32 -9.46
CA LYS A 76 -0.47 2.56 -10.07
C LYS A 76 0.93 2.91 -9.58
N TYR A 77 1.79 3.30 -10.52
CA TYR A 77 3.05 3.96 -10.18
C TYR A 77 2.77 5.36 -9.68
N LEU A 78 3.10 5.63 -8.43
CA LEU A 78 2.94 6.93 -7.78
C LEU A 78 4.18 7.24 -6.95
N PRO A 79 5.09 8.08 -7.44
CA PRO A 79 6.20 8.61 -6.65
C PRO A 79 5.69 9.24 -5.35
N VAL A 80 6.47 9.13 -4.29
CA VAL A 80 6.07 9.59 -2.95
C VAL A 80 5.77 11.08 -2.90
N GLU A 81 6.43 11.88 -3.74
CA GLU A 81 6.29 13.34 -3.80
C GLU A 81 4.90 13.80 -4.24
N ILE A 82 4.24 13.01 -5.07
CA ILE A 82 2.90 13.33 -5.61
C ILE A 82 1.80 12.45 -5.06
N ARG A 83 2.14 11.36 -4.38
CA ARG A 83 1.21 10.29 -3.98
C ARG A 83 0.03 10.82 -3.17
N GLU A 84 0.28 11.58 -2.12
CA GLU A 84 -0.77 12.11 -1.24
C GLU A 84 -1.76 12.99 -2.02
N LYS A 85 -1.26 13.95 -2.78
CA LYS A 85 -2.10 14.87 -3.57
C LYS A 85 -2.90 14.13 -4.63
N TRP A 86 -2.25 13.18 -5.31
CA TRP A 86 -2.89 12.39 -6.35
C TRP A 86 -4.01 11.51 -5.79
N LEU A 87 -3.76 10.80 -4.68
CA LEU A 87 -4.75 9.95 -4.02
C LEU A 87 -5.93 10.77 -3.50
N ASN A 88 -5.66 11.92 -2.92
CA ASN A 88 -6.72 12.79 -2.42
C ASN A 88 -7.61 13.31 -3.56
N LYS A 89 -7.01 13.72 -4.68
CA LYS A 89 -7.73 14.20 -5.86
C LYS A 89 -8.60 13.12 -6.50
N ASN A 90 -8.09 11.90 -6.62
CA ASN A 90 -8.72 10.84 -7.41
C ASN A 90 -9.67 9.93 -6.60
N PHE A 91 -9.39 9.74 -5.30
CA PHE A 91 -10.19 8.86 -4.43
C PHE A 91 -10.85 9.60 -3.27
N GLY A 92 -10.29 10.75 -2.85
CA GLY A 92 -10.66 11.41 -1.62
C GLY A 92 -10.20 10.60 -0.40
N LEU A 93 -9.10 10.99 0.24
CA LEU A 93 -8.49 10.18 1.31
C LEU A 93 -9.44 9.85 2.46
N LYS A 94 -10.43 10.71 2.74
CA LYS A 94 -11.48 10.44 3.73
C LYS A 94 -12.39 9.25 3.37
N ASN A 95 -12.32 8.75 2.13
CA ASN A 95 -13.04 7.55 1.69
C ASN A 95 -12.13 6.32 1.64
N CYS A 96 -10.88 6.44 2.08
CA CYS A 96 -9.87 5.41 1.91
C CYS A 96 -9.43 4.81 3.25
N ILE A 97 -9.28 3.48 3.27
CA ILE A 97 -8.37 2.81 4.18
C ILE A 97 -7.02 2.80 3.48
N TYR A 98 -5.96 3.20 4.16
CA TYR A 98 -4.60 3.21 3.61
C TYR A 98 -3.65 2.38 4.43
N MET A 99 -2.86 1.53 3.77
CA MET A 99 -1.80 0.73 4.40
C MET A 99 -0.46 1.04 3.74
N GLY A 100 0.52 1.44 4.55
CA GLY A 100 1.87 1.79 4.11
C GLY A 100 2.88 1.66 5.24
N ASP A 101 4.16 1.63 4.90
CA ASP A 101 5.27 1.48 5.84
C ASP A 101 6.34 2.57 5.71
N GLY A 102 6.30 3.31 4.60
CA GLY A 102 7.33 4.27 4.23
C GLY A 102 7.29 5.57 5.01
N ILE A 103 8.44 6.24 5.06
CA ILE A 103 8.61 7.48 5.83
C ILE A 103 7.61 8.58 5.48
N PHE A 104 7.17 8.64 4.22
CA PHE A 104 6.22 9.66 3.76
C PHE A 104 4.74 9.23 3.86
N ASP A 105 4.48 7.97 4.17
CA ASP A 105 3.11 7.44 4.28
C ASP A 105 2.32 8.07 5.43
N HIS A 106 3.00 8.59 6.46
CA HIS A 106 2.34 9.27 7.57
C HIS A 106 1.48 10.47 7.14
N LEU A 107 1.83 11.14 6.04
CA LEU A 107 1.05 12.25 5.49
C LEU A 107 -0.30 11.77 4.94
N ILE A 108 -0.31 10.62 4.30
CA ILE A 108 -1.52 9.98 3.79
C ILE A 108 -2.36 9.44 4.95
N MET A 109 -1.71 8.76 5.89
CA MET A 109 -2.35 8.16 7.07
C MET A 109 -3.14 9.17 7.89
N LYS A 110 -2.62 10.37 8.08
CA LYS A 110 -3.29 11.46 8.81
C LYS A 110 -4.58 11.94 8.14
N LYS A 111 -4.72 11.76 6.82
CA LYS A 111 -5.85 12.21 6.02
C LYS A 111 -6.82 11.09 5.64
N ALA A 112 -6.35 9.84 5.71
CA ALA A 112 -7.17 8.67 5.40
C ALA A 112 -8.32 8.50 6.39
N TYR A 113 -9.39 7.85 5.95
CA TYR A 113 -10.48 7.44 6.85
C TYR A 113 -9.98 6.52 7.96
N TYR A 114 -9.14 5.57 7.61
CA TYR A 114 -8.48 4.66 8.53
C TYR A 114 -7.11 4.29 7.98
N SER A 115 -6.12 4.15 8.83
CA SER A 115 -4.74 3.89 8.42
C SER A 115 -4.15 2.70 9.16
N ILE A 116 -3.38 1.92 8.43
CA ILE A 116 -2.74 0.69 8.91
C ILE A 116 -1.25 0.76 8.60
N ALA A 117 -0.43 0.42 9.58
CA ALA A 117 1.00 0.20 9.39
C ALA A 117 1.34 -1.27 9.66
N PRO A 118 2.20 -1.91 8.86
CA PRO A 118 2.74 -3.21 9.22
C PRO A 118 3.68 -3.07 10.44
N MET A 119 3.80 -4.13 11.23
CA MET A 119 4.63 -4.16 12.44
C MET A 119 6.10 -3.78 12.17
N GLY A 120 6.61 -4.09 10.98
CA GLY A 120 7.96 -3.75 10.56
C GLY A 120 8.18 -2.31 10.09
N ALA A 121 7.14 -1.47 10.07
CA ALA A 121 7.25 -0.08 9.66
C ALA A 121 8.05 0.75 10.69
N LEU A 122 8.58 1.89 10.22
CA LEU A 122 9.30 2.81 11.10
C LEU A 122 8.41 3.32 12.24
N ASN A 123 9.03 3.57 13.39
CA ASN A 123 8.32 3.94 14.63
C ASN A 123 7.36 5.13 14.45
N HIS A 124 7.77 6.18 13.70
CA HIS A 124 6.92 7.35 13.46
C HIS A 124 5.74 7.03 12.53
N VAL A 125 5.89 6.06 11.62
CA VAL A 125 4.81 5.57 10.77
C VAL A 125 3.80 4.78 11.61
N CYS A 126 4.27 3.87 12.44
CA CYS A 126 3.43 3.13 13.39
C CYS A 126 2.64 4.07 14.31
N LYS A 127 3.27 5.13 14.82
CA LYS A 127 2.60 6.14 15.66
C LYS A 127 1.55 6.97 14.91
N SER A 128 1.64 7.06 13.60
CA SER A 128 0.69 7.80 12.76
C SER A 128 -0.50 6.95 12.31
N ALA A 129 -0.40 5.63 12.43
CA ALA A 129 -1.45 4.71 12.02
C ALA A 129 -2.53 4.54 13.09
N ASN A 130 -3.77 4.29 12.65
CA ASN A 130 -4.85 3.89 13.55
C ASN A 130 -4.67 2.45 14.06
N TYR A 131 -4.02 1.61 13.28
CA TYR A 131 -3.75 0.22 13.63
C TYR A 131 -2.35 -0.20 13.16
N VAL A 132 -1.66 -0.96 13.98
CA VAL A 132 -0.39 -1.60 13.62
C VAL A 132 -0.61 -3.11 13.64
N THR A 133 -0.22 -3.80 12.56
CA THR A 133 -0.38 -5.26 12.48
C THR A 133 0.49 -5.97 13.53
N LYS A 134 0.08 -7.18 13.88
CA LYS A 134 0.83 -8.05 14.80
C LYS A 134 1.81 -8.93 14.03
#